data_5efb27d63d31751db15bea76a9ea405a
#
_entry.id   5efb27d63d31751db15bea76a9ea405a
#
_cell.length_a   1.000
_cell.length_b   1.000
_cell.length_c   1.000
_cell.angle_alpha   90.00
_cell.angle_beta   90.00
_cell.angle_gamma   90.00
#
_symmetry.space_group_name_H-M   'P 1'
#
loop_
_entity.id
_entity.type
_entity.pdbx_description
1 polymer ?
#
loop_
_entity_poly.entity_id
_entity_poly.type
_entity_poly.pdbx_seq_one_letter_code
_entity_poly.pdbx_strand_id
1 'polypeptide(L)' 'MIQDFARVLRDQIRKDMNNYADDLAGGACRSFEEYQKLCGVIQGLAVAERYIIDLAEKVEKSDE' A
#
# COMPACT_ATOMS: atom_id res chain seq x y z
N MET A 1 -9.51 -11.54 15.06
CA MET A 1 -8.75 -10.36 15.50
C MET A 1 -7.63 -9.99 14.54
N ILE A 2 -6.74 -10.92 14.21
CA ILE A 2 -5.63 -10.60 13.29
C ILE A 2 -6.11 -10.17 11.91
N GLN A 3 -7.19 -10.77 11.42
CA GLN A 3 -7.73 -10.42 10.11
C GLN A 3 -8.34 -9.02 10.09
N ASP A 4 -8.95 -8.59 11.19
CA ASP A 4 -9.48 -7.24 11.29
C ASP A 4 -8.35 -6.22 11.30
N PHE A 5 -7.28 -6.52 12.04
CA PHE A 5 -6.10 -5.67 12.06
C PHE A 5 -5.46 -5.57 10.66
N ALA A 6 -5.31 -6.72 9.99
CA ALA A 6 -4.71 -6.77 8.66
C ALA A 6 -5.56 -5.98 7.65
N ARG A 7 -6.88 -6.08 7.74
CA ARG A 7 -7.77 -5.36 6.85
C ARG A 7 -7.67 -3.84 7.06
N VAL A 8 -7.66 -3.40 8.32
CA VAL A 8 -7.55 -1.98 8.63
C VAL A 8 -6.23 -1.43 8.12
N LEU A 9 -5.13 -2.16 8.36
CA LEU A 9 -3.82 -1.74 7.91
C LEU A 9 -3.74 -1.70 6.38
N ARG A 10 -4.27 -2.72 5.71
CA ARG A 10 -4.32 -2.75 4.25
C ARG A 10 -5.11 -1.57 3.69
N ASP A 11 -6.25 -1.27 4.29
CA ASP A 11 -7.10 -0.16 3.84
C ASP A 11 -6.37 1.18 4.01
N GLN A 12 -5.61 1.33 5.09
CA GLN A 12 -4.82 2.54 5.32
C GLN A 12 -3.72 2.69 4.25
N ILE A 13 -3.05 1.59 3.94
CA ILE A 13 -2.00 1.59 2.91
C ILE A 13 -2.61 1.93 1.56
N ARG A 14 -3.75 1.33 1.22
CA ARG A 14 -4.42 1.60 -0.04
C ARG A 14 -4.85 3.05 -0.16
N LYS A 15 -5.33 3.63 0.93
CA LYS A 15 -5.70 5.03 0.97
C LYS A 15 -4.50 5.93 0.70
N ASP A 16 -3.36 5.61 1.32
CA ASP A 16 -2.14 6.38 1.09
C ASP A 16 -1.67 6.26 -0.35
N MET A 17 -1.71 5.04 -0.93
CA MET A 17 -1.35 4.84 -2.33
C MET A 17 -2.22 5.69 -3.26
N ASN A 18 -3.52 5.71 -3.00
CA ASN A 18 -4.45 6.49 -3.81
C ASN A 18 -4.17 7.99 -3.70
N ASN A 19 -3.83 8.45 -2.49
CA ASN A 19 -3.49 9.87 -2.30
C ASN A 19 -2.22 10.24 -3.07
N TYR A 20 -1.20 9.40 -3.04
CA TYR A 20 0.01 9.64 -3.82
C TYR A 20 -0.26 9.58 -5.32
N ALA A 21 -1.10 8.65 -5.75
CA ALA A 21 -1.48 8.56 -7.18
C ALA A 21 -2.22 9.81 -7.62
N ASP A 22 -3.11 10.34 -6.78
CA ASP A 22 -3.83 11.57 -7.06
C ASP A 22 -2.85 12.75 -7.16
N ASP A 23 -1.84 12.80 -6.31
CA ASP A 23 -0.80 13.83 -6.36
C ASP A 23 -0.04 13.77 -7.69
N LEU A 24 0.29 12.57 -8.16
CA LEU A 24 0.96 12.41 -9.45
C LEU A 24 0.08 12.94 -10.58
N ALA A 25 -1.19 12.54 -10.59
CA ALA A 25 -2.14 12.94 -11.61
C ALA A 25 -2.42 14.44 -11.55
N GLY A 26 -2.38 15.03 -10.37
CA GLY A 26 -2.63 16.44 -10.15
C GLY A 26 -1.46 17.37 -10.44
N GLY A 27 -0.31 16.81 -10.80
CA GLY A 27 0.86 17.62 -11.14
C GLY A 27 1.62 18.15 -9.93
N ALA A 28 1.54 17.45 -8.79
CA ALA A 28 2.24 17.87 -7.59
C ALA A 28 3.76 17.76 -7.72
N CYS A 29 4.24 16.88 -8.61
CA CYS A 29 5.67 16.69 -8.82
C CYS A 29 6.22 17.78 -9.73
N ARG A 30 7.33 18.40 -9.29
CA ARG A 30 7.96 19.51 -10.01
C ARG A 30 9.11 19.07 -10.90
N SER A 31 9.56 17.82 -10.74
CA SER A 31 10.68 17.29 -11.52
C SER A 31 10.46 15.81 -11.78
N PHE A 32 11.22 15.28 -12.75
CA PHE A 32 11.20 13.87 -13.04
C PHE A 32 11.72 13.05 -11.86
N GLU A 33 12.69 13.59 -11.12
CA GLU A 33 13.22 12.92 -9.94
C GLU A 33 12.17 12.77 -8.85
N GLU A 34 11.37 13.82 -8.61
CA GLU A 34 10.28 13.75 -7.66
C GLU A 34 9.23 12.73 -8.10
N TYR A 35 8.93 12.71 -9.38
CA TYR A 35 7.99 11.75 -9.96
C TYR A 35 8.46 10.33 -9.72
N GLN A 36 9.74 10.03 -10.03
CA GLN A 36 10.31 8.71 -9.82
C GLN A 36 10.29 8.30 -8.35
N LYS A 37 10.63 9.23 -7.46
CA LYS A 37 10.61 8.97 -6.02
C LYS A 37 9.21 8.60 -5.55
N LEU A 38 8.22 9.35 -5.99
CA LEU A 38 6.84 9.10 -5.58
C LEU A 38 6.33 7.77 -6.13
N CYS A 39 6.69 7.43 -7.36
CA CYS A 39 6.37 6.11 -7.92
C CYS A 39 6.99 5.00 -7.08
N GLY A 40 8.23 5.19 -6.60
CA GLY A 40 8.90 4.23 -5.72
C GLY A 40 8.17 4.06 -4.39
N VAL A 41 7.66 5.15 -3.83
CA VAL A 41 6.87 5.09 -2.59
C VAL A 41 5.61 4.25 -2.81
N ILE A 42 4.89 4.48 -3.90
CA ILE A 42 3.68 3.73 -4.22
C ILE A 42 4.01 2.24 -4.41
N GLN A 43 5.09 1.94 -5.12
CA GLN A 43 5.51 0.56 -5.33
C GLN A 43 5.88 -0.12 -4.02
N GLY A 44 6.57 0.58 -3.12
CA GLY A 44 6.91 0.06 -1.81
C GLY A 44 5.68 -0.24 -0.97
N LEU A 45 4.69 0.65 -1.00
CA LEU A 45 3.43 0.44 -0.31
C LEU A 45 2.67 -0.75 -0.89
N ALA A 46 2.72 -0.93 -2.22
CA ALA A 46 2.08 -2.07 -2.87
C ALA A 46 2.71 -3.39 -2.43
N VAL A 47 4.04 -3.43 -2.28
CA VAL A 47 4.74 -4.61 -1.78
C VAL A 47 4.32 -4.90 -0.34
N ALA A 48 4.25 -3.88 0.50
CA ALA A 48 3.81 -4.04 1.88
C ALA A 48 2.37 -4.56 1.96
N GLU A 49 1.49 -4.04 1.12
CA GLU A 49 0.12 -4.52 1.05
C GLU A 49 0.08 -6.01 0.71
N ARG A 50 0.91 -6.44 -0.23
CA ARG A 50 0.99 -7.85 -0.62
C ARG A 50 1.42 -8.73 0.54
N TYR A 51 2.44 -8.29 1.31
CA TYR A 51 2.88 -9.04 2.48
C TYR A 51 1.76 -9.20 3.50
N ILE A 52 0.99 -8.16 3.73
CA ILE A 52 -0.11 -8.20 4.69
C ILE A 52 -1.17 -9.20 4.26
N ILE A 53 -1.55 -9.18 2.99
CA ILE A 53 -2.54 -10.09 2.44
C ILE A 53 -2.06 -11.53 2.56
N ASP A 54 -0.81 -11.79 2.15
CA ASP A 54 -0.25 -13.14 2.18
C ASP A 54 -0.15 -13.68 3.61
N LEU A 55 0.29 -12.84 4.55
CA LEU A 55 0.40 -13.27 5.95
C LEU A 55 -0.98 -13.51 6.58
N ALA A 56 -1.95 -12.68 6.28
CA ALA A 56 -3.31 -12.86 6.79
C ALA A 56 -3.90 -14.19 6.28
N GLU A 57 -3.68 -14.53 5.02
CA GLU A 57 -4.13 -15.81 4.47
C GLU A 57 -3.44 -16.99 5.15
N LYS A 58 -2.15 -16.89 5.40
CA LYS A 58 -1.41 -17.96 6.09
C LYS A 58 -1.92 -18.18 7.50
N VAL A 59 -2.18 -17.11 8.23
CA VAL A 59 -2.72 -17.22 9.59
C VAL A 59 -4.10 -17.86 9.55
N GLU A 60 -4.94 -17.47 8.62
CA GLU A 60 -6.27 -18.05 8.46
C GLU A 60 -6.19 -19.55 8.20
N LYS A 61 -5.30 -19.98 7.31
CA LYS A 61 -5.13 -21.40 7.00
C LYS A 61 -4.57 -22.19 8.16
N SER A 62 -3.71 -21.56 8.98
CA SER A 62 -3.13 -22.23 10.15
C SER A 62 -4.17 -22.55 11.22
N ASP A 63 -5.23 -21.76 11.29
CA ASP A 63 -6.28 -21.95 12.28
C ASP A 63 -7.27 -23.06 11.89
N GLU A 64 -7.20 -23.55 10.66
CA GLU A 64 -8.01 -24.68 10.22
C GLU A 64 -7.34 -25.99 10.63
#